data_28f6787c767975e864c36e4ba067568d
#
_entry.id   28f6787c767975e864c36e4ba067568d
#
_cell.length_a   1.000
_cell.length_b   1.000
_cell.length_c   1.000
_cell.angle_alpha   90.00
_cell.angle_beta   90.00
_cell.angle_gamma   90.00
#
_symmetry.space_group_name_H-M   'P 1'
#
loop_
_entity.id
_entity.type
_entity.pdbx_description
1 polymer ?
#
loop_
_entity_poly.entity_id
_entity_poly.type
_entity_poly.pdbx_seq_one_letter_code
_entity_poly.pdbx_strand_id
1 'polypeptide(L)'
;ARRVPYKVVLRERLAPRAVEAMFFGASGLLTLYPHDAYTLDLARDFEYLAAKYDIEPLDAGVWELDEIRPANHPVLRLAQAAEFFIQDEFVMERAMSCRTEEDIRRLFCIEASAYWRTHHIPGIASDEHPKRLGAFKANIIGINLVSVLQFAYGSVTGRETLRDSALTLLERLPAEDNRYMRNWRNTGVSIRNAFESQALLQLATEYCPAKRCTECPVGRRILQSISSTE
;
A
#
# COMPACT_ATOMS: atom_id res chain seq x y z
N ALA A 1 11.86 1.43 3.89
CA ALA A 1 11.76 2.45 4.95
C ALA A 1 13.04 2.53 5.81
N ARG A 2 13.70 1.41 6.16
CA ARG A 2 14.96 1.47 6.94
C ARG A 2 16.14 1.98 6.15
N ARG A 3 16.19 1.74 4.82
CA ARG A 3 17.32 2.11 3.95
C ARG A 3 17.30 3.60 3.58
N VAL A 4 16.15 4.19 3.35
CA VAL A 4 15.99 5.62 3.06
C VAL A 4 15.15 6.25 4.17
N PRO A 5 15.76 6.96 5.14
CA PRO A 5 15.02 7.62 6.21
C PRO A 5 14.12 8.73 5.66
N TYR A 6 12.90 8.84 6.16
CA TYR A 6 11.93 9.84 5.71
C TYR A 6 12.47 11.29 5.75
N LYS A 7 13.25 11.63 6.79
CA LYS A 7 13.88 12.94 6.89
C LYS A 7 14.83 13.28 5.73
N VAL A 8 15.44 12.25 5.11
CA VAL A 8 16.31 12.42 3.94
C VAL A 8 15.46 12.69 2.70
N VAL A 9 14.36 11.96 2.54
CA VAL A 9 13.39 12.19 1.47
C VAL A 9 12.86 13.63 1.53
N LEU A 10 12.49 14.12 2.71
CA LEU A 10 12.01 15.49 2.90
C LEU A 10 13.05 16.53 2.52
N ARG A 11 14.36 16.31 2.80
CA ARG A 11 15.44 17.22 2.41
C ARG A 11 15.61 17.34 0.90
N GLU A 12 15.49 16.22 0.19
CA GLU A 12 15.69 16.16 -1.25
C GLU A 12 14.39 16.34 -2.05
N ARG A 13 13.26 16.54 -1.41
CA ARG A 13 11.92 16.61 -2.02
C ARG A 13 11.81 17.62 -3.16
N LEU A 14 12.52 18.75 -3.08
CA LEU A 14 12.52 19.77 -4.13
C LEU A 14 13.37 19.39 -5.37
N ALA A 15 14.04 18.24 -5.31
CA ALA A 15 14.77 17.64 -6.43
C ALA A 15 14.11 16.27 -6.76
N PRO A 16 13.03 16.22 -7.54
CA PRO A 16 12.24 14.99 -7.79
C PRO A 16 13.10 13.81 -8.23
N ARG A 17 14.05 14.03 -9.13
CA ARG A 17 14.96 12.98 -9.60
C ARG A 17 15.85 12.42 -8.48
N ALA A 18 16.24 13.22 -7.49
CA ALA A 18 17.01 12.75 -6.35
C ALA A 18 16.19 11.78 -5.47
N VAL A 19 14.90 12.05 -5.30
CA VAL A 19 14.01 11.14 -4.57
C VAL A 19 13.81 9.83 -5.34
N GLU A 20 13.55 9.88 -6.64
CA GLU A 20 13.49 8.68 -7.48
C GLU A 20 14.81 7.89 -7.41
N ALA A 21 15.95 8.56 -7.57
CA ALA A 21 17.27 7.92 -7.49
C ALA A 21 17.49 7.19 -6.16
N MET A 22 17.11 7.80 -5.03
CA MET A 22 17.16 7.15 -3.72
C MET A 22 16.28 5.91 -3.63
N PHE A 23 15.05 5.96 -4.12
CA PHE A 23 14.14 4.82 -4.07
C PHE A 23 14.62 3.67 -4.95
N PHE A 24 15.00 3.97 -6.19
CA PHE A 24 15.46 2.96 -7.13
C PHE A 24 16.83 2.40 -6.76
N GLY A 25 17.79 3.25 -6.38
CA GLY A 25 19.11 2.82 -5.98
C GLY A 25 19.10 2.00 -4.69
N ALA A 26 18.41 2.49 -3.64
CA ALA A 26 18.30 1.76 -2.38
C ALA A 26 17.55 0.43 -2.51
N SER A 27 16.69 0.27 -3.53
CA SER A 27 16.00 -1.00 -3.82
C SER A 27 16.90 -2.05 -4.49
N GLY A 28 18.06 -1.65 -5.05
CA GLY A 28 18.92 -2.51 -5.86
C GLY A 28 18.39 -2.79 -7.28
N LEU A 29 17.20 -2.31 -7.63
CA LEU A 29 16.56 -2.65 -8.91
C LEU A 29 17.24 -2.01 -10.12
N LEU A 30 18.02 -0.94 -9.95
CA LEU A 30 18.77 -0.32 -11.05
C LEU A 30 19.78 -1.27 -11.70
N THR A 31 20.24 -2.30 -10.98
CA THR A 31 21.23 -3.26 -11.51
C THR A 31 20.61 -4.33 -12.40
N LEU A 32 19.28 -4.48 -12.41
CA LEU A 32 18.58 -5.55 -13.10
C LEU A 32 18.11 -5.20 -14.51
N TYR A 33 18.13 -3.93 -14.88
CA TYR A 33 17.53 -3.45 -16.13
C TYR A 33 18.55 -2.87 -17.09
N PRO A 34 18.24 -2.86 -18.41
CA PRO A 34 19.04 -2.17 -19.40
C PRO A 34 19.23 -0.69 -19.02
N HIS A 35 20.46 -0.22 -19.17
CA HIS A 35 20.78 1.17 -18.90
C HIS A 35 20.37 2.04 -20.09
N ASP A 36 19.29 2.76 -19.95
CA ASP A 36 18.96 3.91 -20.80
C ASP A 36 19.43 5.22 -20.15
N ALA A 37 19.25 6.33 -20.83
CA ALA A 37 19.69 7.64 -20.33
C ALA A 37 19.07 7.97 -18.96
N TYR A 38 17.80 7.60 -18.74
CA TYR A 38 17.10 7.85 -17.48
C TYR A 38 17.66 7.01 -16.33
N THR A 39 17.84 5.72 -16.52
CA THR A 39 18.38 4.83 -15.47
C THR A 39 19.84 5.12 -15.15
N LEU A 40 20.66 5.53 -16.16
CA LEU A 40 22.03 5.98 -15.95
C LEU A 40 22.10 7.25 -15.12
N ASP A 41 21.21 8.20 -15.36
CA ASP A 41 21.12 9.42 -14.56
C ASP A 41 20.70 9.10 -13.10
N LEU A 42 19.70 8.21 -12.91
CA LEU A 42 19.32 7.76 -11.57
C LEU A 42 20.46 7.05 -10.84
N ALA A 43 21.24 6.22 -11.54
CA ALA A 43 22.37 5.51 -10.94
C ALA A 43 23.45 6.49 -10.48
N ARG A 44 23.79 7.48 -11.31
CA ARG A 44 24.76 8.53 -10.97
C ARG A 44 24.30 9.38 -9.78
N ASP A 45 23.04 9.80 -9.78
CA ASP A 45 22.47 10.59 -8.70
C ASP A 45 22.43 9.76 -7.40
N PHE A 46 22.10 8.46 -7.49
CA PHE A 46 22.11 7.56 -6.34
C PHE A 46 23.50 7.36 -5.75
N GLU A 47 24.54 7.18 -6.58
CA GLU A 47 25.91 7.02 -6.10
C GLU A 47 26.32 8.22 -5.21
N TYR A 48 26.03 9.44 -5.65
CA TYR A 48 26.26 10.64 -4.85
C TYR A 48 25.43 10.67 -3.57
N LEU A 49 24.13 10.36 -3.66
CA LEU A 49 23.20 10.40 -2.51
C LEU A 49 23.50 9.28 -1.50
N ALA A 50 23.91 8.11 -1.98
CA ALA A 50 24.32 7.00 -1.14
C ALA A 50 25.53 7.36 -0.28
N ALA A 51 26.55 7.98 -0.88
CA ALA A 51 27.72 8.48 -0.16
C ALA A 51 27.35 9.60 0.82
N LYS A 52 26.46 10.53 0.42
CA LYS A 52 26.05 11.68 1.24
C LYS A 52 25.24 11.27 2.48
N TYR A 53 24.42 10.23 2.39
CA TYR A 53 23.45 9.84 3.42
C TYR A 53 23.71 8.47 4.01
N ASP A 54 24.79 7.82 3.66
CA ASP A 54 25.13 6.46 4.10
C ASP A 54 24.01 5.46 3.80
N ILE A 55 23.56 5.44 2.52
CA ILE A 55 22.49 4.59 2.06
C ILE A 55 23.08 3.34 1.39
N GLU A 56 22.91 2.18 2.00
CA GLU A 56 23.28 0.91 1.41
C GLU A 56 22.13 0.34 0.56
N PRO A 57 22.38 -0.09 -0.69
CA PRO A 57 21.35 -0.74 -1.50
C PRO A 57 20.97 -2.12 -0.93
N LEU A 58 19.77 -2.58 -1.26
CA LEU A 58 19.38 -3.98 -1.10
C LEU A 58 20.06 -4.81 -2.18
N ASP A 59 20.28 -6.09 -1.88
CA ASP A 59 20.62 -7.05 -2.91
C ASP A 59 19.42 -7.20 -3.88
N ALA A 60 19.68 -7.11 -5.18
CA ALA A 60 18.64 -7.23 -6.19
C ALA A 60 17.99 -8.62 -6.20
N GLY A 61 18.69 -9.67 -5.73
CA GLY A 61 18.16 -11.02 -5.61
C GLY A 61 17.03 -11.21 -4.60
N VAL A 62 16.71 -10.19 -3.78
CA VAL A 62 15.54 -10.24 -2.88
C VAL A 62 14.21 -10.06 -3.62
N TRP A 63 14.25 -9.65 -4.89
CA TRP A 63 13.06 -9.40 -5.69
C TRP A 63 12.67 -10.64 -6.50
N GLU A 64 11.47 -11.15 -6.25
CA GLU A 64 10.83 -12.15 -7.12
C GLU A 64 10.08 -11.41 -8.23
N LEU A 65 10.66 -11.40 -9.44
CA LEU A 65 10.14 -10.60 -10.56
C LEU A 65 9.46 -11.45 -11.64
N ASP A 66 9.48 -12.77 -11.48
CA ASP A 66 8.90 -13.70 -12.44
C ASP A 66 7.37 -13.60 -12.48
N GLU A 67 6.80 -13.71 -13.68
CA GLU A 67 5.36 -13.71 -13.94
C GLU A 67 4.58 -12.47 -13.47
N ILE A 68 5.29 -11.36 -13.13
CA ILE A 68 4.63 -10.13 -12.70
C ILE A 68 4.05 -9.39 -13.92
N ARG A 69 2.74 -9.12 -13.89
CA ARG A 69 2.11 -8.26 -14.91
C ARG A 69 2.76 -6.88 -14.89
N PRO A 70 3.09 -6.28 -16.06
CA PRO A 70 3.81 -5.00 -16.15
C PRO A 70 3.22 -3.89 -15.27
N ALA A 71 1.88 -3.75 -15.24
CA ALA A 71 1.20 -2.76 -14.41
C ALA A 71 1.34 -2.98 -12.88
N ASN A 72 1.86 -4.13 -12.45
CA ASN A 72 2.11 -4.46 -11.05
C ASN A 72 3.60 -4.52 -10.71
N HIS A 73 4.45 -4.27 -11.70
CA HIS A 73 5.89 -4.41 -11.55
C HIS A 73 6.42 -3.51 -10.41
N PRO A 74 7.34 -3.99 -9.56
CA PRO A 74 7.88 -3.24 -8.43
C PRO A 74 8.48 -1.89 -8.82
N VAL A 75 9.17 -1.80 -9.96
CA VAL A 75 9.76 -0.52 -10.43
C VAL A 75 8.68 0.55 -10.61
N LEU A 76 7.54 0.22 -11.21
CA LEU A 76 6.44 1.18 -11.36
C LEU A 76 5.86 1.59 -9.99
N ARG A 77 5.81 0.66 -9.03
CA ARG A 77 5.37 0.97 -7.66
C ARG A 77 6.35 1.86 -6.92
N LEU A 78 7.65 1.68 -7.14
CA LEU A 78 8.66 2.58 -6.60
C LEU A 78 8.57 3.98 -7.20
N ALA A 79 8.35 4.10 -8.51
CA ALA A 79 8.13 5.39 -9.16
C ALA A 79 6.92 6.13 -8.58
N GLN A 80 5.79 5.43 -8.41
CA GLN A 80 4.59 5.97 -7.78
C GLN A 80 4.83 6.35 -6.31
N ALA A 81 5.61 5.55 -5.57
CA ALA A 81 5.96 5.84 -4.19
C ALA A 81 6.90 7.04 -4.08
N ALA A 82 7.88 7.18 -4.98
CA ALA A 82 8.75 8.36 -5.03
C ALA A 82 7.92 9.62 -5.25
N GLU A 83 7.03 9.61 -6.24
CA GLU A 83 6.15 10.75 -6.54
C GLU A 83 5.20 11.07 -5.37
N PHE A 84 4.70 10.07 -4.66
CA PHE A 84 3.90 10.27 -3.44
C PHE A 84 4.62 11.12 -2.39
N PHE A 85 5.91 10.89 -2.18
CA PHE A 85 6.71 11.65 -1.22
C PHE A 85 7.23 12.99 -1.76
N ILE A 86 7.30 13.16 -3.09
CA ILE A 86 7.67 14.41 -3.74
C ILE A 86 6.55 15.45 -3.60
N GLN A 87 5.30 15.03 -3.78
CA GLN A 87 4.15 15.96 -3.85
C GLN A 87 3.85 16.67 -2.54
N ASP A 88 4.09 16.04 -1.38
CA ASP A 88 3.66 16.58 -0.10
C ASP A 88 4.62 16.21 1.04
N GLU A 89 4.94 17.20 1.89
CA GLU A 89 5.72 17.01 3.12
C GLU A 89 4.85 16.56 4.30
N PHE A 90 3.54 16.76 4.22
CA PHE A 90 2.58 16.48 5.29
C PHE A 90 1.80 15.17 5.06
N VAL A 91 2.40 14.20 4.36
CA VAL A 91 1.72 12.92 4.03
C VAL A 91 1.15 12.20 5.25
N MET A 92 1.84 12.25 6.39
CA MET A 92 1.35 11.65 7.64
C MET A 92 0.13 12.39 8.20
N GLU A 93 0.16 13.70 8.22
CA GLU A 93 -0.96 14.52 8.68
C GLU A 93 -2.19 14.30 7.79
N ARG A 94 -1.99 14.28 6.47
CA ARG A 94 -3.06 13.98 5.51
C ARG A 94 -3.62 12.57 5.69
N ALA A 95 -2.76 11.56 5.90
CA ALA A 95 -3.22 10.21 6.19
C ALA A 95 -4.06 10.15 7.48
N MET A 96 -3.63 10.88 8.54
CA MET A 96 -4.39 10.98 9.77
C MET A 96 -5.72 11.74 9.61
N SER A 97 -5.84 12.57 8.59
CA SER A 97 -7.03 13.36 8.29
C SER A 97 -8.04 12.67 7.36
N CYS A 98 -7.67 11.57 6.71
CA CYS A 98 -8.58 10.84 5.81
C CYS A 98 -9.82 10.31 6.55
N ARG A 99 -11.02 10.52 5.98
CA ARG A 99 -12.31 10.10 6.53
C ARG A 99 -13.21 9.42 5.51
N THR A 100 -12.86 9.50 4.22
CA THR A 100 -13.67 9.04 3.11
C THR A 100 -12.83 8.33 2.05
N GLU A 101 -13.49 7.57 1.17
CA GLU A 101 -12.85 6.98 -0.01
C GLU A 101 -12.21 8.06 -0.89
N GLU A 102 -12.86 9.21 -1.04
CA GLU A 102 -12.34 10.30 -1.85
C GLU A 102 -11.04 10.89 -1.27
N ASP A 103 -10.93 10.99 0.06
CA ASP A 103 -9.67 11.42 0.69
C ASP A 103 -8.54 10.42 0.40
N ILE A 104 -8.82 9.13 0.46
CA ILE A 104 -7.87 8.06 0.13
C ILE A 104 -7.46 8.15 -1.34
N ARG A 105 -8.41 8.32 -2.26
CA ARG A 105 -8.14 8.47 -3.69
C ARG A 105 -7.28 9.71 -3.97
N ARG A 106 -7.62 10.84 -3.36
CA ARG A 106 -6.89 12.11 -3.52
C ARG A 106 -5.45 11.99 -3.00
N LEU A 107 -5.24 11.22 -1.94
CA LEU A 107 -3.93 11.04 -1.34
C LEU A 107 -3.06 10.04 -2.14
N PHE A 108 -3.62 8.95 -2.67
CA PHE A 108 -2.85 7.83 -3.21
C PHE A 108 -2.97 7.60 -4.73
N CYS A 109 -3.99 8.16 -5.42
CA CYS A 109 -4.10 8.02 -6.88
C CYS A 109 -3.10 8.92 -7.60
N ILE A 110 -1.82 8.74 -7.32
CA ILE A 110 -0.70 9.52 -7.84
C ILE A 110 -0.18 8.90 -9.12
N GLU A 111 0.19 9.75 -10.07
CA GLU A 111 0.82 9.39 -11.32
C GLU A 111 2.34 9.36 -11.15
N ALA A 112 3.01 8.35 -11.66
CA ALA A 112 4.47 8.32 -11.72
C ALA A 112 5.02 9.43 -12.65
N SER A 113 6.29 9.76 -12.54
CA SER A 113 6.93 10.82 -13.34
C SER A 113 6.82 10.60 -14.84
N ALA A 114 7.11 11.64 -15.63
CA ALA A 114 6.88 11.65 -17.09
C ALA A 114 7.51 10.48 -17.84
N TYR A 115 8.69 10.02 -17.43
CA TYR A 115 9.35 8.85 -18.03
C TYR A 115 8.43 7.62 -18.05
N TRP A 116 7.68 7.38 -16.99
CA TRP A 116 6.82 6.22 -16.82
C TRP A 116 5.57 6.24 -17.69
N ARG A 117 5.23 7.35 -18.32
CA ARG A 117 4.11 7.40 -19.25
C ARG A 117 4.30 6.43 -20.41
N THR A 118 5.54 6.25 -20.87
CA THR A 118 5.91 5.38 -21.97
C THR A 118 6.67 4.12 -21.55
N HIS A 119 6.79 3.86 -20.24
CA HIS A 119 7.52 2.70 -19.71
C HIS A 119 6.76 2.03 -18.56
N HIS A 120 6.77 0.72 -18.52
CA HIS A 120 6.40 -0.08 -17.34
C HIS A 120 7.64 -0.66 -16.66
N ILE A 121 8.68 -0.88 -17.46
CA ILE A 121 9.97 -1.42 -17.06
C ILE A 121 11.02 -0.52 -17.73
N PRO A 122 12.12 -0.18 -17.03
CA PRO A 122 13.18 0.64 -17.61
C PRO A 122 13.73 0.09 -18.91
N GLY A 123 13.97 0.97 -19.88
CA GLY A 123 14.51 0.61 -21.19
C GLY A 123 13.54 -0.11 -22.14
N ILE A 124 12.32 -0.44 -21.70
CA ILE A 124 11.31 -1.11 -22.53
C ILE A 124 10.13 -0.17 -22.74
N ALA A 125 10.04 0.40 -23.95
CA ALA A 125 8.95 1.29 -24.32
C ALA A 125 7.60 0.58 -24.35
N SER A 126 6.56 1.28 -23.96
CA SER A 126 5.15 0.87 -24.04
C SER A 126 4.29 2.00 -24.60
N ASP A 127 3.05 1.71 -24.94
CA ASP A 127 2.09 2.73 -25.31
C ASP A 127 1.99 3.82 -24.25
N GLU A 128 1.89 5.07 -24.71
CA GLU A 128 1.79 6.22 -23.83
C GLU A 128 0.45 6.25 -23.12
N HIS A 129 0.48 6.18 -21.79
CA HIS A 129 -0.66 6.45 -20.93
C HIS A 129 -0.22 6.81 -19.52
N PRO A 130 -1.01 7.58 -18.76
CA PRO A 130 -0.71 7.90 -17.37
C PRO A 130 -0.57 6.65 -16.51
N LYS A 131 0.56 6.48 -15.85
CA LYS A 131 0.81 5.36 -14.92
C LYS A 131 0.40 5.75 -13.51
N ARG A 132 -0.92 5.90 -13.31
CA ARG A 132 -1.51 6.27 -12.03
C ARG A 132 -1.85 5.06 -11.18
N LEU A 133 -1.70 5.18 -9.86
CA LEU A 133 -2.23 4.19 -8.95
C LEU A 133 -3.77 4.18 -9.01
N GLY A 134 -4.36 3.05 -9.39
CA GLY A 134 -5.82 2.95 -9.52
C GLY A 134 -6.55 2.95 -8.19
N ALA A 135 -7.82 3.42 -8.18
CA ALA A 135 -8.67 3.54 -7.00
C ALA A 135 -8.75 2.24 -6.17
N PHE A 136 -8.86 1.08 -6.81
CA PHE A 136 -8.87 -0.22 -6.12
C PHE A 136 -7.64 -0.42 -5.22
N LYS A 137 -6.44 -0.08 -5.72
CA LYS A 137 -5.21 -0.21 -4.93
C LYS A 137 -5.08 0.89 -3.88
N ALA A 138 -5.54 2.10 -4.18
CA ALA A 138 -5.62 3.17 -3.20
C ALA A 138 -6.52 2.76 -2.02
N ASN A 139 -7.67 2.14 -2.29
CA ASN A 139 -8.56 1.63 -1.25
C ASN A 139 -7.89 0.53 -0.38
N ILE A 140 -7.14 -0.38 -0.99
CA ILE A 140 -6.34 -1.37 -0.24
C ILE A 140 -5.32 -0.69 0.70
N ILE A 141 -4.67 0.40 0.24
CA ILE A 141 -3.79 1.20 1.11
C ILE A 141 -4.59 1.89 2.21
N GLY A 142 -5.76 2.42 1.91
CA GLY A 142 -6.68 2.99 2.88
C GLY A 142 -7.03 2.00 3.99
N ILE A 143 -7.38 0.76 3.61
CA ILE A 143 -7.76 -0.33 4.53
C ILE A 143 -6.55 -0.80 5.37
N ASN A 144 -5.43 -1.15 4.71
CA ASN A 144 -4.34 -1.89 5.36
C ASN A 144 -3.22 -1.00 5.91
N LEU A 145 -3.21 0.29 5.59
CA LEU A 145 -2.22 1.24 6.09
C LEU A 145 -2.87 2.41 6.84
N VAL A 146 -3.76 3.16 6.20
CA VAL A 146 -4.26 4.42 6.78
C VAL A 146 -5.13 4.16 8.00
N SER A 147 -6.13 3.28 7.91
CA SER A 147 -7.00 2.94 9.05
C SER A 147 -6.20 2.32 10.20
N VAL A 148 -5.23 1.45 9.88
CA VAL A 148 -4.35 0.83 10.88
C VAL A 148 -3.48 1.88 11.59
N LEU A 149 -2.89 2.82 10.83
CA LEU A 149 -2.09 3.91 11.40
C LEU A 149 -2.94 4.82 12.28
N GLN A 150 -4.12 5.23 11.83
CA GLN A 150 -5.05 6.06 12.61
C GLN A 150 -5.44 5.36 13.92
N PHE A 151 -5.82 4.09 13.85
CA PHE A 151 -6.21 3.31 15.03
C PHE A 151 -5.05 3.13 16.01
N ALA A 152 -3.88 2.71 15.52
CA ALA A 152 -2.68 2.50 16.33
C ALA A 152 -2.21 3.80 16.99
N TYR A 153 -2.13 4.88 16.23
CA TYR A 153 -1.72 6.18 16.75
C TYR A 153 -2.73 6.72 17.78
N GLY A 154 -4.04 6.59 17.50
CA GLY A 154 -5.11 6.95 18.42
C GLY A 154 -5.03 6.15 19.73
N SER A 155 -4.71 4.86 19.65
CA SER A 155 -4.56 3.97 20.81
C SER A 155 -3.36 4.36 21.67
N VAL A 156 -2.20 4.62 21.05
CA VAL A 156 -0.96 4.98 21.77
C VAL A 156 -1.05 6.36 22.40
N THR A 157 -1.76 7.31 21.75
CA THR A 157 -1.86 8.71 22.23
C THR A 157 -3.12 8.98 23.05
N GLY A 158 -3.99 7.99 23.29
CA GLY A 158 -5.25 8.16 24.00
C GLY A 158 -6.30 8.99 23.23
N ARG A 159 -6.16 9.15 21.91
CA ARG A 159 -7.10 9.92 21.07
C ARG A 159 -8.22 9.01 20.55
N GLU A 160 -9.27 8.87 21.33
CA GLU A 160 -10.44 8.03 20.95
C GLU A 160 -11.07 8.46 19.63
N THR A 161 -11.22 9.76 19.40
CA THR A 161 -11.78 10.29 18.15
C THR A 161 -11.02 9.83 16.89
N LEU A 162 -9.72 9.58 17.00
CA LEU A 162 -8.93 9.07 15.88
C LEU A 162 -9.14 7.57 15.66
N ARG A 163 -9.33 6.81 16.75
CA ARG A 163 -9.71 5.39 16.68
C ARG A 163 -11.07 5.22 16.01
N ASP A 164 -12.06 6.02 16.43
CA ASP A 164 -13.40 6.02 15.85
C ASP A 164 -13.38 6.43 14.37
N SER A 165 -12.51 7.40 14.03
CA SER A 165 -12.29 7.79 12.64
C SER A 165 -11.74 6.66 11.77
N ALA A 166 -10.85 5.84 12.32
CA ALA A 166 -10.30 4.67 11.61
C ALA A 166 -11.39 3.63 11.31
N LEU A 167 -12.28 3.36 12.27
CA LEU A 167 -13.40 2.44 12.07
C LEU A 167 -14.42 3.01 11.08
N THR A 168 -14.76 4.30 11.20
CA THR A 168 -15.63 5.00 10.25
C THR A 168 -15.05 5.00 8.84
N LEU A 169 -13.74 5.14 8.69
CA LEU A 169 -13.08 5.05 7.38
C LEU A 169 -13.29 3.66 6.77
N LEU A 170 -13.12 2.58 7.55
CA LEU A 170 -13.37 1.21 7.07
C LEU A 170 -14.84 1.00 6.67
N GLU A 171 -15.79 1.60 7.36
CA GLU A 171 -17.22 1.53 7.01
C GLU A 171 -17.54 2.25 5.69
N ARG A 172 -16.77 3.29 5.34
CA ARG A 172 -16.95 4.10 4.13
C ARG A 172 -16.17 3.58 2.92
N LEU A 173 -15.14 2.77 3.15
CA LEU A 173 -14.38 2.15 2.07
C LEU A 173 -15.12 0.93 1.52
N PRO A 174 -15.03 0.67 0.20
CA PRO A 174 -15.64 -0.52 -0.39
C PRO A 174 -15.02 -1.80 0.18
N ALA A 175 -15.81 -2.86 0.22
CA ALA A 175 -15.35 -4.19 0.60
C ALA A 175 -14.20 -4.64 -0.31
N GLU A 176 -13.24 -5.36 0.24
CA GLU A 176 -12.18 -5.98 -0.55
C GLU A 176 -12.75 -7.03 -1.51
N ASP A 177 -12.11 -7.19 -2.65
CA ASP A 177 -12.38 -8.30 -3.57
C ASP A 177 -11.18 -9.25 -3.61
N ASN A 178 -11.27 -10.31 -2.84
CA ASN A 178 -10.29 -11.38 -2.78
C ASN A 178 -10.99 -12.75 -2.70
N ARG A 179 -10.20 -13.84 -2.73
CA ARG A 179 -10.73 -15.21 -2.70
C ARG A 179 -11.61 -15.49 -1.48
N TYR A 180 -11.28 -14.92 -0.33
CA TYR A 180 -12.04 -15.14 0.91
C TYR A 180 -13.41 -14.47 0.84
N MET A 181 -13.45 -13.23 0.34
CA MET A 181 -14.72 -12.52 0.17
C MET A 181 -15.62 -13.17 -0.89
N ARG A 182 -15.05 -13.71 -1.97
CA ARG A 182 -15.81 -14.49 -2.95
C ARG A 182 -16.40 -15.75 -2.32
N ASN A 183 -15.63 -16.46 -1.49
CA ASN A 183 -16.12 -17.64 -0.78
C ASN A 183 -17.29 -17.30 0.15
N TRP A 184 -17.18 -16.23 0.94
CA TRP A 184 -18.28 -15.78 1.80
C TRP A 184 -19.53 -15.40 1.01
N ARG A 185 -19.40 -14.68 -0.10
CA ARG A 185 -20.53 -14.34 -0.98
C ARG A 185 -21.20 -15.59 -1.54
N ASN A 186 -20.43 -16.62 -1.90
CA ASN A 186 -20.97 -17.90 -2.37
C ASN A 186 -21.81 -18.65 -1.31
N THR A 187 -21.63 -18.36 -0.03
CA THR A 187 -22.47 -18.89 1.06
C THR A 187 -23.68 -18.00 1.37
N GLY A 188 -23.92 -16.95 0.58
CA GLY A 188 -25.05 -16.03 0.76
C GLY A 188 -24.77 -14.85 1.70
N VAL A 189 -23.54 -14.67 2.17
CA VAL A 189 -23.18 -13.54 3.03
C VAL A 189 -23.05 -12.27 2.20
N SER A 190 -23.83 -11.23 2.53
CA SER A 190 -23.68 -9.88 1.96
C SER A 190 -22.51 -9.15 2.63
N ILE A 191 -21.66 -8.51 1.84
CA ILE A 191 -20.48 -7.77 2.32
C ILE A 191 -20.54 -6.38 1.71
N ARG A 192 -20.78 -5.36 2.54
CA ARG A 192 -21.09 -4.00 2.10
C ARG A 192 -19.86 -3.08 2.03
N ASN A 193 -18.93 -3.25 2.96
CA ASN A 193 -17.82 -2.32 3.16
C ASN A 193 -16.53 -3.01 3.65
N ALA A 194 -15.46 -2.25 3.79
CA ALA A 194 -14.17 -2.77 4.22
C ALA A 194 -14.18 -3.28 5.67
N PHE A 195 -14.96 -2.67 6.56
CA PHE A 195 -15.08 -3.13 7.94
C PHE A 195 -15.61 -4.57 8.01
N GLU A 196 -16.67 -4.86 7.28
CA GLU A 196 -17.23 -6.21 7.19
C GLU A 196 -16.26 -7.18 6.51
N SER A 197 -15.57 -6.76 5.44
CA SER A 197 -14.61 -7.64 4.77
C SER A 197 -13.41 -7.97 5.64
N GLN A 198 -12.90 -7.03 6.44
CA GLN A 198 -11.80 -7.28 7.38
C GLN A 198 -12.22 -8.24 8.51
N ALA A 199 -13.42 -8.08 9.07
CA ALA A 199 -13.96 -9.02 10.06
C ALA A 199 -14.09 -10.44 9.50
N LEU A 200 -14.63 -10.58 8.29
CA LEU A 200 -14.77 -11.89 7.62
C LEU A 200 -13.41 -12.48 7.22
N LEU A 201 -12.43 -11.63 6.87
CA LEU A 201 -11.07 -12.08 6.60
C LEU A 201 -10.45 -12.69 7.86
N GLN A 202 -10.58 -12.04 9.01
CA GLN A 202 -10.09 -12.57 10.28
C GLN A 202 -10.74 -13.93 10.62
N LEU A 203 -12.04 -14.06 10.42
CA LEU A 203 -12.71 -15.35 10.61
C LEU A 203 -12.12 -16.43 9.69
N ALA A 204 -11.91 -16.11 8.41
CA ALA A 204 -11.42 -17.06 7.42
C ALA A 204 -9.94 -17.44 7.58
N THR A 205 -9.12 -16.59 8.20
CA THR A 205 -7.67 -16.83 8.32
C THR A 205 -7.25 -17.29 9.71
N GLU A 206 -7.95 -16.89 10.76
CA GLU A 206 -7.53 -17.17 12.15
C GLU A 206 -8.45 -18.14 12.88
N TYR A 207 -9.78 -18.00 12.75
CA TYR A 207 -10.74 -18.79 13.52
C TYR A 207 -11.13 -20.09 12.82
N CYS A 208 -11.55 -20.00 11.55
CA CYS A 208 -12.08 -21.16 10.82
C CYS A 208 -11.01 -22.24 10.56
N PRO A 209 -9.79 -21.93 10.11
CA PRO A 209 -8.76 -22.95 9.89
C PRO A 209 -8.36 -23.67 11.18
N ALA A 210 -8.32 -22.94 12.29
CA ALA A 210 -8.01 -23.49 13.62
C ALA A 210 -9.19 -24.16 14.31
N LYS A 211 -10.38 -24.22 13.66
CA LYS A 211 -11.64 -24.77 14.22
C LYS A 211 -12.03 -24.17 15.58
N ARG A 212 -11.72 -22.89 15.80
CA ARG A 212 -11.97 -22.19 17.08
C ARG A 212 -13.43 -21.70 17.19
N CYS A 213 -14.40 -22.58 16.88
CA CYS A 213 -15.82 -22.23 16.82
C CYS A 213 -16.37 -21.79 18.18
N THR A 214 -15.89 -22.37 19.27
CA THR A 214 -16.33 -22.02 20.64
C THR A 214 -15.81 -20.66 21.13
N GLU A 215 -14.71 -20.17 20.53
CA GLU A 215 -14.16 -18.87 20.82
C GLU A 215 -14.69 -17.79 19.85
N CYS A 216 -15.17 -18.22 18.68
CA CYS A 216 -15.69 -17.35 17.63
C CYS A 216 -17.08 -16.81 18.00
N PRO A 217 -17.34 -15.47 17.97
CA PRO A 217 -18.65 -14.93 18.27
C PRO A 217 -19.78 -15.49 17.39
N VAL A 218 -19.50 -15.72 16.11
CA VAL A 218 -20.46 -16.32 15.16
C VAL A 218 -20.73 -17.77 15.54
N GLY A 219 -19.68 -18.56 15.78
CA GLY A 219 -19.81 -19.97 16.20
C GLY A 219 -20.60 -20.11 17.50
N ARG A 220 -20.30 -19.29 18.52
CA ARG A 220 -21.02 -19.28 19.79
C ARG A 220 -22.51 -18.98 19.60
N ARG A 221 -22.85 -17.99 18.76
CA ARG A 221 -24.26 -17.66 18.52
C ARG A 221 -25.01 -18.79 17.83
N ILE A 222 -24.41 -19.49 16.86
CA ILE A 222 -24.99 -20.64 16.21
C ILE A 222 -25.22 -21.78 17.22
N LEU A 223 -24.23 -22.08 18.05
CA LEU A 223 -24.34 -23.13 19.07
C LEU A 223 -25.47 -22.82 20.10
N GLN A 224 -25.58 -21.56 20.53
CA GLN A 224 -26.65 -21.13 21.44
C GLN A 224 -28.03 -21.23 20.81
N SER A 225 -28.18 -20.91 19.52
CA SER A 225 -29.49 -21.03 18.85
C SER A 225 -29.98 -22.49 18.74
N ILE A 226 -29.05 -23.43 18.57
CA ILE A 226 -29.36 -24.86 18.53
C ILE A 226 -29.84 -25.36 19.90
N SER A 227 -29.17 -24.94 20.98
CA SER A 227 -29.53 -25.34 22.37
C SER A 227 -30.83 -24.71 22.86
N SER A 228 -31.37 -23.70 22.19
CA SER A 228 -32.63 -23.03 22.58
C SER A 228 -33.86 -23.63 21.85
N THR A 229 -33.68 -24.65 21.00
CA THR A 229 -34.71 -25.26 20.19
C THR A 229 -35.08 -26.67 20.71
N GLU A 230 -34.45 -27.13 21.78
CA GLU A 230 -34.80 -28.28 22.60
C GLU A 230 -35.60 -27.84 23.85
#